data_306a5876a52848d768acb5519852d338
#
_entry.id   306a5876a52848d768acb5519852d338
#
_cell.length_a   1.000
_cell.length_b   1.000
_cell.length_c   1.000
_cell.angle_alpha   90.00
_cell.angle_beta   90.00
_cell.angle_gamma   90.00
#
_symmetry.space_group_name_H-M   'P 1'
#
loop_
_entity.id
_entity.type
_entity.pdbx_description
1 polymer ?
#
loop_
_entity_poly.entity_id
_entity_poly.type
_entity_poly.pdbx_seq_one_letter_code
_entity_poly.pdbx_strand_id
1 'polypeptide(L)'
;MRALISVYEKEGLIDFVKGLLDLGFDLVASGGTSVLLRENGMAHSSVEEVTGAAEMLDGRVKTLHPSVHGAILADLDKESHRQDLAKRSIVPFDLVVCNLYPFFERPGIETIDVGGPTMIRAAAKNHAHVAVVVDPADYSEILSELKALGSVSADTRRSLALKAFELTARYDAAISNWLAGGDSSEKLPKRITLTLERAAILRYGENPHQVGARYRQPGVRSWWDDARLLSGMELSYLNIFDTDAAWRFLHEFEGEPAVAIIKHANPCGFAMRSAIEDAYKTAFEGDPISAFGGIVAINRNVDVSLAGMILSKPKADVIIAPSYDDEALQLMATKRKNTRLIAAPVPERSSIEVRTIGSGFLIQDRDNFRVALGDFKVVSKAQLSDDQVLDVDIAWKLCARTSSNAIVIVKDKMAIGIGAGQQNRVDSARIAVEKAGDKVVGSVAASDAFFPFRDGLDALANAGVSVIVSPGGSIRDQEIIDAADEAGVALIFTGERHFRH
;
A
#
# COMPACT_ATOMS: atom_id res chain seq x y z
N MET A 1 -6.49 38.55 22.81
CA MET A 1 -5.75 37.44 22.19
C MET A 1 -5.42 37.81 20.75
N ARG A 2 -4.34 37.26 20.19
CA ARG A 2 -3.89 37.58 18.83
C ARG A 2 -3.62 36.33 17.98
N ALA A 3 -4.09 36.30 16.75
CA ALA A 3 -3.87 35.18 15.85
C ALA A 3 -3.14 35.59 14.57
N LEU A 4 -2.15 34.77 14.14
CA LEU A 4 -1.52 34.86 12.84
C LEU A 4 -2.13 33.83 11.90
N ILE A 5 -2.62 34.26 10.73
CA ILE A 5 -3.29 33.40 9.78
C ILE A 5 -2.59 33.47 8.42
N SER A 6 -2.04 32.35 7.99
CA SER A 6 -1.29 32.22 6.74
C SER A 6 -1.55 30.84 6.12
N VAL A 7 -2.61 30.71 5.34
CA VAL A 7 -3.05 29.42 4.80
C VAL A 7 -3.11 29.44 3.26
N TYR A 8 -2.69 28.33 2.64
CA TYR A 8 -2.89 28.08 1.22
C TYR A 8 -4.31 27.55 0.98
N GLU A 9 -4.67 26.46 1.66
CA GLU A 9 -6.01 25.88 1.64
C GLU A 9 -6.94 26.69 2.54
N LYS A 10 -8.09 27.09 1.99
CA LYS A 10 -8.99 28.05 2.62
C LYS A 10 -10.36 27.45 3.01
N GLU A 11 -10.49 26.13 2.97
CA GLU A 11 -11.72 25.44 3.39
C GLU A 11 -12.05 25.79 4.86
N GLY A 12 -13.30 26.17 5.10
CA GLY A 12 -13.79 26.51 6.45
C GLY A 12 -13.17 27.73 7.10
N LEU A 13 -12.19 28.41 6.44
CA LEU A 13 -11.42 29.50 7.03
C LEU A 13 -12.31 30.70 7.42
N ILE A 14 -13.26 31.08 6.57
CA ILE A 14 -14.10 32.27 6.80
C ILE A 14 -14.94 32.13 8.08
N ASP A 15 -15.57 30.97 8.28
CA ASP A 15 -16.37 30.71 9.48
C ASP A 15 -15.47 30.65 10.73
N PHE A 16 -14.29 30.05 10.59
CA PHE A 16 -13.31 30.01 11.67
C PHE A 16 -12.85 31.41 12.09
N VAL A 17 -12.45 32.23 11.12
CA VAL A 17 -12.01 33.63 11.35
C VAL A 17 -13.13 34.48 11.95
N LYS A 18 -14.37 34.33 11.49
CA LYS A 18 -15.52 34.99 12.08
C LYS A 18 -15.69 34.61 13.56
N GLY A 19 -15.57 33.30 13.85
CA GLY A 19 -15.62 32.83 15.24
C GLY A 19 -14.49 33.42 16.12
N LEU A 20 -13.28 33.61 15.59
CA LEU A 20 -12.19 34.25 16.31
C LEU A 20 -12.46 35.75 16.56
N LEU A 21 -13.00 36.46 15.56
CA LEU A 21 -13.40 37.88 15.70
C LEU A 21 -14.49 38.04 16.77
N ASP A 22 -15.49 37.18 16.77
CA ASP A 22 -16.58 37.17 17.77
C ASP A 22 -16.04 36.94 19.20
N LEU A 23 -14.90 36.25 19.33
CA LEU A 23 -14.17 36.03 20.58
C LEU A 23 -13.17 37.14 20.93
N GLY A 24 -13.11 38.20 20.12
CA GLY A 24 -12.26 39.35 20.36
C GLY A 24 -10.76 39.16 20.02
N PHE A 25 -10.45 38.26 19.10
CA PHE A 25 -9.09 38.13 18.60
C PHE A 25 -8.70 39.29 17.69
N ASP A 26 -7.48 39.82 17.90
CA ASP A 26 -6.78 40.66 16.93
C ASP A 26 -6.12 39.78 15.87
N LEU A 27 -6.44 40.00 14.60
CA LEU A 27 -6.01 39.12 13.51
C LEU A 27 -4.88 39.76 12.69
N VAL A 28 -3.90 38.93 12.37
CA VAL A 28 -2.82 39.27 11.43
C VAL A 28 -2.83 38.23 10.31
N ALA A 29 -2.85 38.68 9.07
CA ALA A 29 -2.89 37.79 7.91
C ALA A 29 -1.81 38.12 6.87
N SER A 30 -1.34 37.09 6.15
CA SER A 30 -0.35 37.25 5.10
C SER A 30 -0.92 36.99 3.70
N GLY A 31 -0.38 37.66 2.70
CA GLY A 31 -0.58 37.38 1.27
C GLY A 31 -2.02 37.14 0.85
N GLY A 32 -2.28 36.02 0.15
CA GLY A 32 -3.62 35.67 -0.34
C GLY A 32 -4.67 35.40 0.77
N THR A 33 -4.26 35.13 2.00
CA THR A 33 -5.16 35.06 3.15
C THR A 33 -5.69 36.46 3.50
N SER A 34 -4.81 37.47 3.57
CA SER A 34 -5.20 38.85 3.82
C SER A 34 -6.16 39.40 2.75
N VAL A 35 -5.92 39.08 1.48
CA VAL A 35 -6.84 39.44 0.37
C VAL A 35 -8.22 38.84 0.60
N LEU A 36 -8.31 37.54 0.88
CA LEU A 36 -9.57 36.85 1.12
C LEU A 36 -10.36 37.43 2.31
N LEU A 37 -9.67 37.73 3.42
CA LEU A 37 -10.31 38.31 4.60
C LEU A 37 -10.86 39.71 4.31
N ARG A 38 -10.11 40.52 3.57
CA ARG A 38 -10.55 41.87 3.14
C ARG A 38 -11.77 41.81 2.25
N GLU A 39 -11.80 40.91 1.27
CA GLU A 39 -12.96 40.71 0.37
C GLU A 39 -14.21 40.28 1.12
N ASN A 40 -14.06 39.59 2.26
CA ASN A 40 -15.17 39.20 3.13
C ASN A 40 -15.45 40.20 4.27
N GLY A 41 -14.84 41.40 4.24
CA GLY A 41 -15.10 42.45 5.22
C GLY A 41 -14.59 42.17 6.63
N MET A 42 -13.63 41.25 6.79
CA MET A 42 -13.08 40.83 8.09
C MET A 42 -11.92 41.75 8.52
N ALA A 43 -12.05 42.34 9.68
CA ALA A 43 -11.04 43.22 10.24
C ALA A 43 -9.75 42.44 10.58
N HIS A 44 -8.62 42.85 10.03
CA HIS A 44 -7.29 42.31 10.32
C HIS A 44 -6.20 43.28 9.92
N SER A 45 -5.00 43.10 10.48
CA SER A 45 -3.78 43.75 10.01
C SER A 45 -3.05 42.83 9.00
N SER A 46 -2.33 43.42 8.06
CA SER A 46 -1.42 42.65 7.23
C SER A 46 -0.08 42.36 7.94
N VAL A 47 0.63 41.33 7.49
CA VAL A 47 2.00 41.07 8.02
C VAL A 47 2.93 42.24 7.74
N GLU A 48 2.76 42.90 6.57
CA GLU A 48 3.55 44.10 6.19
C GLU A 48 3.32 45.25 7.15
N GLU A 49 2.09 45.48 7.64
CA GLU A 49 1.80 46.50 8.66
C GLU A 49 2.46 46.18 10.00
N VAL A 50 2.52 44.88 10.38
CA VAL A 50 3.12 44.44 11.63
C VAL A 50 4.65 44.47 11.56
N THR A 51 5.23 44.18 10.43
CA THR A 51 6.69 44.12 10.25
C THR A 51 7.30 45.44 9.83
N GLY A 52 6.52 46.36 9.24
CA GLY A 52 7.01 47.56 8.57
C GLY A 52 7.82 47.30 7.30
N ALA A 53 7.83 46.05 6.81
CA ALA A 53 8.58 45.60 5.65
C ALA A 53 7.64 45.10 4.56
N ALA A 54 7.78 45.60 3.34
CA ALA A 54 7.06 45.04 2.18
C ALA A 54 7.57 43.65 1.83
N GLU A 55 6.71 42.84 1.18
CA GLU A 55 7.15 41.57 0.66
C GLU A 55 8.28 41.70 -0.37
N MET A 56 9.19 40.74 -0.39
CA MET A 56 10.35 40.73 -1.28
C MET A 56 10.38 39.46 -2.12
N LEU A 57 11.07 39.53 -3.26
CA LEU A 57 11.31 38.40 -4.16
C LEU A 57 10.00 37.70 -4.59
N ASP A 58 9.06 38.50 -5.11
CA ASP A 58 7.75 38.03 -5.55
C ASP A 58 6.97 37.24 -4.48
N GLY A 59 7.14 37.67 -3.21
CA GLY A 59 6.47 37.08 -2.07
C GLY A 59 7.17 35.87 -1.43
N ARG A 60 8.36 35.50 -1.86
CA ARG A 60 9.14 34.42 -1.20
C ARG A 60 9.59 34.81 0.21
N VAL A 61 9.69 36.10 0.52
CA VAL A 61 10.00 36.61 1.84
C VAL A 61 8.90 37.54 2.30
N LYS A 62 8.07 37.10 3.24
CA LYS A 62 6.96 37.84 3.85
C LYS A 62 6.97 37.68 5.36
N THR A 63 6.89 36.45 5.83
CA THR A 63 6.76 36.11 7.26
C THR A 63 8.09 35.81 7.92
N LEU A 64 9.19 35.72 7.17
CA LEU A 64 10.55 35.50 7.69
C LEU A 64 11.13 36.82 8.28
N HIS A 65 10.51 37.27 9.37
CA HIS A 65 10.87 38.55 9.99
C HIS A 65 10.98 38.39 11.51
N PRO A 66 11.96 39.09 12.17
CA PRO A 66 12.11 39.00 13.62
C PRO A 66 10.86 39.37 14.42
N SER A 67 10.04 40.32 13.94
CA SER A 67 8.79 40.69 14.61
C SER A 67 7.75 39.58 14.59
N VAL A 68 7.69 38.78 13.51
CA VAL A 68 6.78 37.64 13.41
C VAL A 68 7.28 36.46 14.26
N HIS A 69 8.54 36.07 14.07
CA HIS A 69 9.10 34.91 14.79
C HIS A 69 9.35 35.21 16.26
N GLY A 70 9.67 36.47 16.62
CA GLY A 70 9.76 36.89 18.00
C GLY A 70 8.41 36.82 18.73
N ALA A 71 7.32 37.22 18.06
CA ALA A 71 5.97 37.12 18.58
C ALA A 71 5.50 35.68 18.79
N ILE A 72 5.97 34.73 17.94
CA ILE A 72 5.64 33.30 18.04
C ILE A 72 6.50 32.58 19.09
N LEU A 73 7.81 32.88 19.13
CA LEU A 73 8.81 32.12 19.92
C LEU A 73 9.02 32.62 21.34
N ALA A 74 8.43 33.76 21.70
CA ALA A 74 8.64 34.31 23.03
C ALA A 74 8.08 33.38 24.12
N ASP A 75 8.93 32.97 25.03
CA ASP A 75 8.58 32.32 26.29
C ASP A 75 8.10 33.40 27.26
N LEU A 76 6.78 33.48 27.42
CA LEU A 76 6.15 34.54 28.21
C LEU A 76 6.34 34.38 29.74
N ASP A 77 6.85 33.22 30.18
CA ASP A 77 7.22 33.03 31.60
C ASP A 77 8.57 33.70 31.93
N LYS A 78 9.39 34.01 30.89
CA LYS A 78 10.68 34.69 31.07
C LYS A 78 10.54 36.19 30.97
N GLU A 79 10.96 36.87 32.04
CA GLU A 79 10.97 38.34 32.11
C GLU A 79 11.82 38.97 31.00
N SER A 80 12.99 38.40 30.70
CA SER A 80 13.86 38.87 29.62
C SER A 80 13.18 38.88 28.26
N HIS A 81 12.36 37.86 27.97
CA HIS A 81 11.62 37.80 26.71
C HIS A 81 10.48 38.82 26.65
N ARG A 82 9.77 39.04 27.77
CA ARG A 82 8.74 40.09 27.84
C ARG A 82 9.35 41.49 27.63
N GLN A 83 10.51 41.76 28.24
CA GLN A 83 11.24 43.02 28.07
C GLN A 83 11.73 43.22 26.63
N ASP A 84 12.23 42.15 25.97
CA ASP A 84 12.66 42.22 24.57
C ASP A 84 11.49 42.51 23.63
N LEU A 85 10.34 41.88 23.83
CA LEU A 85 9.13 42.16 23.07
C LEU A 85 8.66 43.61 23.28
N ALA A 86 8.58 44.05 24.53
CA ALA A 86 8.14 45.41 24.87
C ALA A 86 9.07 46.49 24.28
N LYS A 87 10.39 46.29 24.37
CA LYS A 87 11.40 47.22 23.80
C LYS A 87 11.28 47.37 22.29
N ARG A 88 10.75 46.34 21.58
CA ARG A 88 10.59 46.31 20.12
C ARG A 88 9.14 46.53 19.68
N SER A 89 8.22 46.81 20.63
CA SER A 89 6.78 46.95 20.37
C SER A 89 6.17 45.72 19.67
N ILE A 90 6.67 44.52 19.98
CA ILE A 90 6.18 43.26 19.44
C ILE A 90 5.09 42.73 20.37
N VAL A 91 3.92 42.48 19.79
CA VAL A 91 2.79 41.83 20.49
C VAL A 91 2.82 40.33 20.18
N PRO A 92 2.84 39.44 21.21
CA PRO A 92 2.88 38.02 21.02
C PRO A 92 1.61 37.48 20.35
N PHE A 93 1.73 36.32 19.68
CA PHE A 93 0.60 35.55 19.17
C PHE A 93 0.19 34.44 20.15
N ASP A 94 -1.13 34.25 20.33
CA ASP A 94 -1.72 33.15 21.08
C ASP A 94 -2.04 31.97 20.16
N LEU A 95 -2.27 32.26 18.86
CA LEU A 95 -2.69 31.28 17.88
C LEU A 95 -1.96 31.52 16.54
N VAL A 96 -1.47 30.46 15.93
CA VAL A 96 -0.94 30.42 14.56
C VAL A 96 -1.75 29.43 13.75
N VAL A 97 -2.36 29.91 12.67
CA VAL A 97 -3.13 29.08 11.71
C VAL A 97 -2.35 29.08 10.40
N CYS A 98 -1.78 27.95 10.06
CA CYS A 98 -0.89 27.87 8.90
C CYS A 98 -0.92 26.47 8.30
N ASN A 99 -1.23 26.36 7.01
CA ASN A 99 -1.01 25.16 6.22
C ASN A 99 -0.03 25.46 5.07
N LEU A 100 0.46 24.39 4.43
CA LEU A 100 1.56 24.48 3.48
C LEU A 100 1.06 24.52 2.02
N TYR A 101 1.93 24.92 1.11
CA TYR A 101 1.70 24.78 -0.32
C TYR A 101 1.51 23.31 -0.71
N PRO A 102 0.73 23.02 -1.77
CA PRO A 102 0.30 21.67 -2.15
C PRO A 102 1.42 20.90 -2.88
N PHE A 103 2.56 20.72 -2.22
CA PHE A 103 3.70 19.99 -2.78
C PHE A 103 3.35 18.53 -3.10
N PHE A 104 2.52 17.90 -2.27
CA PHE A 104 2.09 16.52 -2.48
C PHE A 104 1.30 16.32 -3.78
N GLU A 105 0.52 17.33 -4.18
CA GLU A 105 -0.31 17.29 -5.39
C GLU A 105 0.45 17.74 -6.65
N ARG A 106 1.34 18.71 -6.48
CA ARG A 106 2.10 19.36 -7.54
C ARG A 106 3.56 19.55 -7.14
N PRO A 107 4.36 18.47 -7.13
CA PRO A 107 5.78 18.58 -6.78
C PRO A 107 6.54 19.50 -7.73
N GLY A 108 7.32 20.43 -7.17
CA GLY A 108 8.10 21.39 -7.95
C GLY A 108 8.82 22.39 -7.03
N ILE A 109 9.83 23.07 -7.54
CA ILE A 109 10.62 24.05 -6.76
C ILE A 109 9.72 25.16 -6.20
N GLU A 110 8.77 25.66 -7.00
CA GLU A 110 7.90 26.77 -6.59
C GLU A 110 6.82 26.37 -5.55
N THR A 111 6.60 25.08 -5.36
CA THR A 111 5.70 24.56 -4.32
C THR A 111 6.43 24.15 -3.06
N ILE A 112 7.75 24.29 -2.98
CA ILE A 112 8.51 24.14 -1.73
C ILE A 112 8.29 25.39 -0.87
N ASP A 113 7.50 25.23 0.18
CA ASP A 113 7.23 26.29 1.15
C ASP A 113 8.38 26.40 2.17
N VAL A 114 8.86 27.62 2.40
CA VAL A 114 9.89 27.92 3.41
C VAL A 114 9.28 28.69 4.58
N GLY A 115 8.44 29.65 4.31
CA GLY A 115 7.83 30.50 5.33
C GLY A 115 6.83 29.77 6.22
N GLY A 116 5.96 28.93 5.62
CA GLY A 116 4.99 28.13 6.34
C GLY A 116 5.63 27.17 7.35
N PRO A 117 6.54 26.28 6.93
CA PRO A 117 7.22 25.37 7.85
C PRO A 117 7.95 26.07 8.99
N THR A 118 8.57 27.25 8.76
CA THR A 118 9.24 27.98 9.83
C THR A 118 8.27 28.52 10.88
N MET A 119 7.13 29.08 10.47
CA MET A 119 6.07 29.51 11.40
C MET A 119 5.47 28.36 12.18
N ILE A 120 5.12 27.27 11.48
CA ILE A 120 4.56 26.05 12.08
C ILE A 120 5.51 25.48 13.14
N ARG A 121 6.78 25.31 12.80
CA ARG A 121 7.80 24.77 13.71
C ARG A 121 8.07 25.70 14.89
N ALA A 122 8.05 27.03 14.67
CA ALA A 122 8.21 28.03 15.73
C ALA A 122 7.06 27.96 16.74
N ALA A 123 5.82 27.92 16.26
CA ALA A 123 4.63 27.82 17.11
C ALA A 123 4.56 26.48 17.85
N ALA A 124 4.81 25.37 17.15
CA ALA A 124 4.87 24.04 17.76
C ALA A 124 5.96 23.92 18.84
N LYS A 125 7.14 24.49 18.63
CA LYS A 125 8.19 24.57 19.66
C LYS A 125 7.72 25.33 20.90
N ASN A 126 6.95 26.39 20.73
CA ASN A 126 6.46 27.24 21.80
C ASN A 126 5.02 26.88 22.23
N HIS A 127 4.61 25.63 22.11
CA HIS A 127 3.25 25.17 22.43
C HIS A 127 2.82 25.40 23.89
N ALA A 128 3.74 25.74 24.79
CA ALA A 128 3.38 26.17 26.13
C ALA A 128 2.53 27.46 26.10
N HIS A 129 2.77 28.33 25.13
CA HIS A 129 2.14 29.65 25.01
C HIS A 129 1.30 29.83 23.74
N VAL A 130 1.60 29.14 22.66
CA VAL A 130 0.99 29.33 21.34
C VAL A 130 0.30 28.04 20.87
N ALA A 131 -0.96 28.15 20.45
CA ALA A 131 -1.62 27.06 19.70
C ALA A 131 -1.24 27.14 18.22
N VAL A 132 -0.97 25.99 17.57
CA VAL A 132 -0.67 25.91 16.13
C VAL A 132 -1.68 25.01 15.43
N VAL A 133 -2.47 25.59 14.54
CA VAL A 133 -3.50 24.86 13.77
C VAL A 133 -3.03 24.73 12.34
N VAL A 134 -2.85 23.49 11.89
CA VAL A 134 -2.32 23.15 10.56
C VAL A 134 -3.35 22.47 9.66
N ASP A 135 -4.50 22.10 10.20
CA ASP A 135 -5.55 21.34 9.53
C ASP A 135 -6.92 22.00 9.75
N PRO A 136 -7.68 22.31 8.69
CA PRO A 136 -9.04 22.83 8.81
C PRO A 136 -9.99 21.98 9.65
N ALA A 137 -9.77 20.67 9.73
CA ALA A 137 -10.59 19.77 10.54
C ALA A 137 -10.57 20.12 12.04
N ASP A 138 -9.55 20.81 12.52
CA ASP A 138 -9.42 21.21 13.93
C ASP A 138 -10.18 22.51 14.26
N TYR A 139 -10.62 23.28 13.26
CA TYR A 139 -11.21 24.61 13.49
C TYR A 139 -12.42 24.59 14.44
N SER A 140 -13.30 23.65 14.30
CA SER A 140 -14.52 23.57 15.11
C SER A 140 -14.21 23.25 16.58
N GLU A 141 -13.26 22.35 16.82
CA GLU A 141 -12.82 21.97 18.18
C GLU A 141 -12.16 23.16 18.87
N ILE A 142 -11.24 23.83 18.18
CA ILE A 142 -10.53 25.02 18.72
C ILE A 142 -11.52 26.14 19.06
N LEU A 143 -12.50 26.47 18.20
CA LEU A 143 -13.51 27.48 18.51
C LEU A 143 -14.38 27.06 19.70
N SER A 144 -14.71 25.80 19.82
CA SER A 144 -15.52 25.29 20.93
C SER A 144 -14.77 25.42 22.25
N GLU A 145 -13.49 25.06 22.26
CA GLU A 145 -12.62 25.18 23.44
C GLU A 145 -12.40 26.64 23.86
N LEU A 146 -12.08 27.52 22.89
CA LEU A 146 -11.95 28.95 23.12
C LEU A 146 -13.22 29.58 23.70
N LYS A 147 -14.41 29.18 23.24
CA LYS A 147 -15.69 29.65 23.79
C LYS A 147 -15.91 29.16 25.21
N ALA A 148 -15.54 27.91 25.50
CA ALA A 148 -15.79 27.31 26.81
C ALA A 148 -14.78 27.75 27.88
N LEU A 149 -13.49 27.88 27.53
CA LEU A 149 -12.40 28.09 28.48
C LEU A 149 -11.73 29.48 28.37
N GLY A 150 -12.00 30.23 27.30
CA GLY A 150 -11.34 31.49 27.00
C GLY A 150 -9.88 31.33 26.49
N SER A 151 -9.41 30.10 26.37
CA SER A 151 -8.06 29.77 25.87
C SER A 151 -8.01 28.35 25.35
N VAL A 152 -7.01 28.00 24.53
CA VAL A 152 -6.72 26.62 24.14
C VAL A 152 -5.95 25.94 25.28
N SER A 153 -6.38 24.76 25.72
CA SER A 153 -5.77 24.04 26.85
C SER A 153 -4.35 23.57 26.52
N ALA A 154 -3.54 23.30 27.55
CA ALA A 154 -2.17 22.82 27.38
C ALA A 154 -2.13 21.45 26.65
N ASP A 155 -3.08 20.56 26.91
CA ASP A 155 -3.17 19.25 26.28
C ASP A 155 -3.51 19.38 24.80
N THR A 156 -4.46 20.24 24.45
CA THR A 156 -4.79 20.56 23.04
C THR A 156 -3.62 21.19 22.32
N ARG A 157 -2.96 22.19 22.93
CA ARG A 157 -1.76 22.79 22.33
C ARG A 157 -0.66 21.77 22.07
N ARG A 158 -0.43 20.83 22.99
CA ARG A 158 0.55 19.75 22.82
C ARG A 158 0.17 18.81 21.67
N SER A 159 -1.10 18.45 21.56
CA SER A 159 -1.62 17.61 20.47
C SER A 159 -1.46 18.29 19.10
N LEU A 160 -1.81 19.57 19.03
CA LEU A 160 -1.63 20.39 17.83
C LEU A 160 -0.15 20.53 17.44
N ALA A 161 0.75 20.70 18.43
CA ALA A 161 2.18 20.76 18.19
C ALA A 161 2.75 19.45 17.65
N LEU A 162 2.26 18.29 18.13
CA LEU A 162 2.60 16.99 17.56
C LEU A 162 2.16 16.92 16.09
N LYS A 163 0.90 17.26 15.80
CA LYS A 163 0.34 17.27 14.43
C LYS A 163 1.14 18.21 13.50
N ALA A 164 1.58 19.35 14.01
CA ALA A 164 2.41 20.31 13.28
C ALA A 164 3.80 19.73 12.92
N PHE A 165 4.46 19.03 13.85
CA PHE A 165 5.74 18.38 13.57
C PHE A 165 5.57 17.17 12.64
N GLU A 166 4.50 16.41 12.75
CA GLU A 166 4.17 15.31 11.82
C GLU A 166 3.96 15.85 10.40
N LEU A 167 3.26 16.98 10.24
CA LEU A 167 3.08 17.63 8.94
C LEU A 167 4.42 18.05 8.34
N THR A 168 5.28 18.77 9.10
CA THR A 168 6.57 19.24 8.56
C THR A 168 7.53 18.09 8.27
N ALA A 169 7.55 17.03 9.09
CA ALA A 169 8.35 15.84 8.84
C ALA A 169 7.93 15.13 7.53
N ARG A 170 6.62 14.97 7.32
CA ARG A 170 6.05 14.39 6.10
C ARG A 170 6.34 15.25 4.87
N TYR A 171 6.26 16.57 5.01
CA TYR A 171 6.53 17.53 3.96
C TYR A 171 7.99 17.46 3.50
N ASP A 172 8.94 17.51 4.43
CA ASP A 172 10.38 17.42 4.16
C ASP A 172 10.75 16.05 3.55
N ALA A 173 10.12 14.98 4.01
CA ALA A 173 10.28 13.63 3.44
C ALA A 173 9.84 13.58 1.97
N ALA A 174 8.70 14.19 1.64
CA ALA A 174 8.20 14.24 0.27
C ALA A 174 9.14 15.03 -0.65
N ILE A 175 9.63 16.19 -0.20
CA ILE A 175 10.60 17.01 -0.94
C ILE A 175 11.90 16.24 -1.17
N SER A 176 12.43 15.60 -0.11
CA SER A 176 13.65 14.79 -0.20
C SER A 176 13.53 13.64 -1.19
N ASN A 177 12.41 12.92 -1.17
CA ASN A 177 12.13 11.82 -2.08
C ASN A 177 11.98 12.32 -3.54
N TRP A 178 11.31 13.45 -3.75
CA TRP A 178 11.16 14.07 -5.07
C TRP A 178 12.51 14.51 -5.65
N LEU A 179 13.35 15.16 -4.86
CA LEU A 179 14.70 15.57 -5.27
C LEU A 179 15.60 14.36 -5.58
N ALA A 180 15.46 13.26 -4.85
CA ALA A 180 16.21 12.03 -5.09
C ALA A 180 15.78 11.31 -6.38
N GLY A 181 14.51 11.42 -6.79
CA GLY A 181 13.98 10.74 -7.98
C GLY A 181 14.36 11.37 -9.32
N GLY A 182 14.93 12.58 -9.33
CA GLY A 182 15.14 13.37 -10.57
C GLY A 182 16.27 12.89 -11.49
N ASP A 183 17.30 12.17 -11.02
CA ASP A 183 18.48 11.82 -11.86
C ASP A 183 19.31 10.65 -11.31
N SER A 184 18.81 9.82 -10.42
CA SER A 184 19.62 8.73 -9.89
C SER A 184 19.51 7.47 -10.74
N SER A 185 20.61 7.11 -11.39
CA SER A 185 20.86 5.76 -11.91
C SER A 185 20.89 4.70 -10.78
N GLU A 186 20.83 5.13 -9.52
CA GLU A 186 20.85 4.31 -8.31
C GLU A 186 19.41 3.94 -7.94
N LYS A 187 19.01 2.71 -8.18
CA LYS A 187 17.66 2.19 -7.89
C LYS A 187 17.29 2.24 -6.40
N LEU A 188 18.28 2.09 -5.52
CA LEU A 188 18.12 2.15 -4.07
C LEU A 188 19.00 3.28 -3.51
N PRO A 189 18.40 4.44 -3.16
CA PRO A 189 19.16 5.60 -2.69
C PRO A 189 19.80 5.33 -1.32
N LYS A 190 20.90 6.05 -1.02
CA LYS A 190 21.63 5.91 0.27
C LYS A 190 20.76 6.14 1.50
N ARG A 191 19.67 6.89 1.37
CA ARG A 191 18.71 7.18 2.44
C ARG A 191 17.30 7.07 1.89
N ILE A 192 16.45 6.36 2.62
CA ILE A 192 15.03 6.22 2.32
C ILE A 192 14.26 6.78 3.52
N THR A 193 13.33 7.66 3.28
CA THR A 193 12.40 8.16 4.30
C THR A 193 11.01 7.60 3.99
N LEU A 194 10.53 6.72 4.85
CA LEU A 194 9.17 6.19 4.78
C LEU A 194 8.31 6.93 5.81
N THR A 195 7.33 7.65 5.32
CA THR A 195 6.28 8.25 6.14
C THR A 195 5.03 7.41 6.01
N LEU A 196 4.51 6.93 7.11
CA LEU A 196 3.34 6.06 7.14
C LEU A 196 2.27 6.67 8.07
N GLU A 197 1.04 6.75 7.59
CA GLU A 197 -0.12 7.10 8.40
C GLU A 197 -1.02 5.88 8.61
N ARG A 198 -1.61 5.78 9.80
CA ARG A 198 -2.50 4.67 10.13
C ARG A 198 -3.83 4.81 9.40
N ALA A 199 -4.08 3.89 8.46
CA ALA A 199 -5.32 3.84 7.70
C ALA A 199 -6.44 3.10 8.43
N ALA A 200 -6.10 2.06 9.21
CA ALA A 200 -7.08 1.30 10.00
C ALA A 200 -6.43 0.58 11.17
N ILE A 201 -7.14 0.47 12.28
CA ILE A 201 -6.84 -0.49 13.36
C ILE A 201 -7.51 -1.80 12.97
N LEU A 202 -6.80 -2.91 13.11
CA LEU A 202 -7.29 -4.24 12.79
C LEU A 202 -7.77 -4.95 14.06
N ARG A 203 -8.61 -5.97 13.91
CA ARG A 203 -9.13 -6.75 15.06
C ARG A 203 -7.99 -7.32 15.92
N TYR A 204 -6.90 -7.77 15.30
CA TYR A 204 -5.66 -8.27 15.91
C TYR A 204 -4.59 -8.42 14.82
N GLY A 205 -3.35 -8.71 15.20
CA GLY A 205 -2.25 -9.03 14.29
C GLY A 205 -2.39 -10.43 13.68
N GLU A 206 -1.29 -11.17 13.51
CA GLU A 206 -1.35 -12.59 13.11
C GLU A 206 -2.05 -13.42 14.17
N ASN A 207 -1.78 -13.12 15.43
CA ASN A 207 -2.34 -13.83 16.58
C ASN A 207 -3.25 -12.91 17.41
N PRO A 208 -4.25 -13.46 18.11
CA PRO A 208 -5.24 -12.68 18.87
C PRO A 208 -4.66 -11.75 19.94
N HIS A 209 -3.49 -12.06 20.48
CA HIS A 209 -2.81 -11.24 21.49
C HIS A 209 -1.98 -10.10 20.91
N GLN A 210 -1.81 -10.04 19.60
CA GLN A 210 -1.04 -9.01 18.91
C GLN A 210 -1.95 -7.88 18.44
N VAL A 211 -1.55 -6.63 18.67
CA VAL A 211 -2.20 -5.46 18.08
C VAL A 211 -1.74 -5.32 16.64
N GLY A 212 -2.68 -5.12 15.71
CA GLY A 212 -2.40 -4.93 14.31
C GLY A 212 -3.05 -3.66 13.77
N ALA A 213 -2.42 -3.03 12.80
CA ALA A 213 -2.96 -1.88 12.07
C ALA A 213 -2.48 -1.90 10.62
N ARG A 214 -3.30 -1.37 9.72
CA ARG A 214 -2.88 -1.05 8.36
C ARG A 214 -2.38 0.39 8.33
N TYR A 215 -1.20 0.58 7.78
CA TYR A 215 -0.65 1.88 7.45
C TYR A 215 -0.61 2.07 5.94
N ARG A 216 -0.63 3.32 5.50
CA ARG A 216 -0.46 3.71 4.10
C ARG A 216 0.57 4.83 3.98
N GLN A 217 1.15 5.00 2.81
CA GLN A 217 2.01 6.13 2.52
C GLN A 217 1.15 7.33 2.10
N PRO A 218 1.25 8.49 2.79
CA PRO A 218 0.49 9.69 2.43
C PRO A 218 0.79 10.16 1.01
N GLY A 219 -0.25 10.56 0.28
CA GLY A 219 -0.12 11.02 -1.09
C GLY A 219 0.10 9.93 -2.14
N VAL A 220 0.25 8.66 -1.73
CA VAL A 220 0.29 7.51 -2.63
C VAL A 220 -1.00 6.73 -2.49
N ARG A 221 -1.79 6.71 -3.57
CA ARG A 221 -3.04 5.95 -3.61
C ARG A 221 -2.77 4.52 -4.06
N SER A 222 -3.26 3.56 -3.31
CA SER A 222 -3.17 2.13 -3.63
C SER A 222 -4.56 1.55 -3.87
N TRP A 223 -4.64 0.40 -4.53
CA TRP A 223 -5.90 -0.31 -4.74
C TRP A 223 -6.65 -0.61 -3.42
N TRP A 224 -5.93 -0.78 -2.29
CA TRP A 224 -6.52 -0.94 -0.96
C TRP A 224 -7.29 0.28 -0.47
N ASP A 225 -6.96 1.47 -0.95
CA ASP A 225 -7.65 2.72 -0.56
C ASP A 225 -8.97 2.88 -1.32
N ASP A 226 -9.09 2.20 -2.47
CA ASP A 226 -10.30 2.14 -3.29
C ASP A 226 -11.12 0.87 -3.05
N ALA A 227 -10.54 -0.12 -2.37
CA ALA A 227 -11.24 -1.35 -2.00
C ALA A 227 -12.37 -1.08 -1.01
N ARG A 228 -13.53 -1.68 -1.26
CA ARG A 228 -14.72 -1.52 -0.42
C ARG A 228 -15.11 -2.86 0.19
N LEU A 229 -15.15 -2.92 1.51
CA LEU A 229 -15.77 -4.04 2.23
C LEU A 229 -17.29 -3.87 2.16
N LEU A 230 -17.93 -4.67 1.32
CA LEU A 230 -19.38 -4.59 1.06
C LEU A 230 -20.21 -5.34 2.10
N SER A 231 -19.66 -6.41 2.67
CA SER A 231 -20.31 -7.25 3.67
C SER A 231 -19.30 -8.08 4.45
N GLY A 232 -19.72 -8.61 5.57
CA GLY A 232 -18.92 -9.50 6.41
C GLY A 232 -18.36 -8.83 7.67
N MET A 233 -17.48 -9.55 8.35
CA MET A 233 -16.79 -9.05 9.55
C MET A 233 -15.64 -8.11 9.17
N GLU A 234 -15.15 -7.34 10.13
CA GLU A 234 -13.91 -6.57 9.99
C GLU A 234 -12.74 -7.45 9.56
N LEU A 235 -11.83 -6.86 8.80
CA LEU A 235 -10.63 -7.53 8.32
C LEU A 235 -9.62 -7.72 9.45
N SER A 236 -9.03 -8.91 9.54
CA SER A 236 -7.84 -9.17 10.35
C SER A 236 -6.57 -8.93 9.54
N TYR A 237 -5.43 -8.94 10.22
CA TYR A 237 -4.11 -8.84 9.60
C TYR A 237 -3.92 -9.88 8.49
N LEU A 238 -4.20 -11.15 8.77
CA LEU A 238 -4.07 -12.23 7.79
C LEU A 238 -5.08 -12.11 6.65
N ASN A 239 -6.30 -11.62 6.90
CA ASN A 239 -7.24 -11.38 5.80
C ASN A 239 -6.69 -10.37 4.79
N ILE A 240 -6.07 -9.28 5.27
CA ILE A 240 -5.45 -8.27 4.39
C ILE A 240 -4.25 -8.86 3.65
N PHE A 241 -3.36 -9.53 4.38
CA PHE A 241 -2.13 -10.11 3.83
C PHE A 241 -2.42 -11.15 2.73
N ASP A 242 -3.32 -12.11 3.02
CA ASP A 242 -3.70 -13.13 2.07
C ASP A 242 -4.51 -12.57 0.89
N THR A 243 -5.35 -11.54 1.14
CA THR A 243 -6.13 -10.88 0.07
C THR A 243 -5.22 -10.08 -0.87
N ASP A 244 -4.20 -9.38 -0.36
CA ASP A 244 -3.21 -8.69 -1.20
C ASP A 244 -2.47 -9.70 -2.10
N ALA A 245 -2.04 -10.82 -1.52
CA ALA A 245 -1.39 -11.88 -2.27
C ALA A 245 -2.32 -12.46 -3.36
N ALA A 246 -3.58 -12.73 -3.03
CA ALA A 246 -4.57 -13.29 -3.95
C ALA A 246 -4.90 -12.34 -5.11
N TRP A 247 -5.15 -11.07 -4.77
CA TRP A 247 -5.59 -10.07 -5.75
C TRP A 247 -4.48 -9.71 -6.73
N ARG A 248 -3.26 -9.49 -6.24
CA ARG A 248 -2.10 -9.23 -7.09
C ARG A 248 -1.75 -10.43 -7.96
N PHE A 249 -1.78 -11.63 -7.39
CA PHE A 249 -1.50 -12.84 -8.14
C PHE A 249 -2.49 -13.03 -9.30
N LEU A 250 -3.79 -12.90 -9.03
CA LEU A 250 -4.82 -13.08 -10.06
C LEU A 250 -4.65 -12.13 -11.25
N HIS A 251 -4.18 -10.90 -11.00
CA HIS A 251 -3.97 -9.88 -12.03
C HIS A 251 -2.64 -9.99 -12.79
N GLU A 252 -1.87 -11.06 -12.58
CA GLU A 252 -0.78 -11.45 -13.49
C GLU A 252 -1.28 -12.22 -14.72
N PHE A 253 -2.58 -12.57 -14.71
CA PHE A 253 -3.25 -13.26 -15.82
C PHE A 253 -4.30 -12.35 -16.44
N GLU A 254 -4.15 -12.11 -17.74
CA GLU A 254 -5.04 -11.24 -18.50
C GLU A 254 -5.94 -12.05 -19.45
N GLY A 255 -7.05 -11.45 -19.87
CA GLY A 255 -7.92 -11.94 -20.93
C GLY A 255 -9.04 -12.84 -20.45
N GLU A 256 -8.77 -14.09 -20.12
CA GLU A 256 -9.81 -15.08 -19.78
C GLU A 256 -10.36 -14.91 -18.35
N PRO A 257 -11.60 -15.35 -18.09
CA PRO A 257 -12.11 -15.48 -16.73
C PRO A 257 -11.23 -16.43 -15.91
N ALA A 258 -10.78 -15.94 -14.74
CA ALA A 258 -9.86 -16.66 -13.88
C ALA A 258 -10.26 -16.53 -12.41
N VAL A 259 -9.97 -17.58 -11.65
CA VAL A 259 -10.16 -17.65 -10.20
C VAL A 259 -8.90 -18.19 -9.55
N ALA A 260 -8.46 -17.48 -8.49
CA ALA A 260 -7.38 -17.94 -7.62
C ALA A 260 -7.91 -18.16 -6.21
N ILE A 261 -7.50 -19.25 -5.59
CA ILE A 261 -7.78 -19.57 -4.19
C ILE A 261 -6.45 -19.59 -3.45
N ILE A 262 -6.33 -18.71 -2.48
CA ILE A 262 -5.10 -18.50 -1.71
C ILE A 262 -5.35 -18.87 -0.24
N LYS A 263 -4.39 -19.53 0.37
CA LYS A 263 -4.37 -19.79 1.80
C LYS A 263 -2.96 -19.64 2.35
N HIS A 264 -2.84 -18.83 3.42
CA HIS A 264 -1.53 -18.51 4.01
C HIS A 264 -0.56 -17.92 2.97
N ALA A 265 -1.06 -16.97 2.19
CA ALA A 265 -0.39 -16.30 1.08
C ALA A 265 0.17 -17.23 -0.02
N ASN A 266 -0.21 -18.51 -0.04
CA ASN A 266 0.16 -19.46 -1.09
C ASN A 266 -1.08 -19.86 -1.92
N PRO A 267 -0.94 -20.07 -3.24
CA PRO A 267 -2.01 -20.63 -4.03
C PRO A 267 -2.29 -22.06 -3.60
N CYS A 268 -3.57 -22.42 -3.50
CA CYS A 268 -4.03 -23.78 -3.33
C CYS A 268 -5.02 -24.20 -4.42
N GLY A 269 -5.55 -23.24 -5.18
CA GLY A 269 -6.36 -23.48 -6.35
C GLY A 269 -6.22 -22.35 -7.36
N PHE A 270 -6.23 -22.70 -8.65
CA PHE A 270 -6.23 -21.74 -9.75
C PHE A 270 -6.83 -22.39 -10.99
N ALA A 271 -7.66 -21.65 -11.72
CA ALA A 271 -8.08 -22.05 -13.05
C ALA A 271 -8.47 -20.86 -13.92
N MET A 272 -8.26 -21.00 -15.21
CA MET A 272 -8.79 -20.12 -16.27
C MET A 272 -9.75 -20.91 -17.14
N ARG A 273 -10.92 -20.34 -17.45
CA ARG A 273 -11.95 -20.96 -18.29
C ARG A 273 -12.67 -19.89 -19.12
N SER A 274 -13.43 -20.31 -20.11
CA SER A 274 -14.28 -19.40 -20.91
C SER A 274 -15.43 -18.77 -20.10
N ALA A 275 -15.93 -19.48 -19.08
CA ALA A 275 -16.95 -19.00 -18.15
C ALA A 275 -16.35 -18.91 -16.72
N ILE A 276 -16.77 -17.89 -15.98
CA ILE A 276 -16.23 -17.65 -14.63
C ILE A 276 -16.70 -18.70 -13.62
N GLU A 277 -17.89 -19.24 -13.80
CA GLU A 277 -18.43 -20.32 -12.99
C GLU A 277 -17.59 -21.59 -13.12
N ASP A 278 -17.20 -21.93 -14.35
CA ASP A 278 -16.33 -23.07 -14.62
C ASP A 278 -14.93 -22.85 -14.07
N ALA A 279 -14.40 -21.61 -14.16
CA ALA A 279 -13.14 -21.25 -13.55
C ALA A 279 -13.18 -21.44 -12.03
N TYR A 280 -14.26 -20.96 -11.35
CA TYR A 280 -14.42 -21.14 -9.91
C TYR A 280 -14.53 -22.61 -9.51
N LYS A 281 -15.39 -23.37 -10.20
CA LYS A 281 -15.56 -24.81 -9.96
C LYS A 281 -14.23 -25.55 -10.08
N THR A 282 -13.53 -25.30 -11.19
CA THR A 282 -12.25 -25.97 -11.49
C THR A 282 -11.15 -25.58 -10.50
N ALA A 283 -11.01 -24.29 -10.16
CA ALA A 283 -10.04 -23.84 -9.17
C ALA A 283 -10.28 -24.47 -7.79
N PHE A 284 -11.55 -24.61 -7.39
CA PHE A 284 -11.92 -25.26 -6.13
C PHE A 284 -11.59 -26.76 -6.15
N GLU A 285 -11.74 -27.45 -7.28
CA GLU A 285 -11.45 -28.87 -7.46
C GLU A 285 -9.94 -29.19 -7.46
N GLY A 286 -9.06 -28.17 -7.50
CA GLY A 286 -7.61 -28.33 -7.42
C GLY A 286 -7.15 -28.84 -6.05
N ASP A 287 -7.66 -28.24 -4.97
CA ASP A 287 -7.43 -28.67 -3.58
C ASP A 287 -8.63 -28.26 -2.71
N PRO A 288 -9.72 -29.02 -2.71
CA PRO A 288 -10.93 -28.68 -1.96
C PRO A 288 -10.71 -28.62 -0.44
N ILE A 289 -9.73 -29.35 0.05
CA ILE A 289 -9.42 -29.39 1.50
C ILE A 289 -8.76 -28.07 1.93
N SER A 290 -7.78 -27.61 1.17
CA SER A 290 -7.07 -26.35 1.47
C SER A 290 -7.92 -25.13 1.19
N ALA A 291 -8.86 -25.18 0.26
CA ALA A 291 -9.75 -24.08 -0.10
C ALA A 291 -10.67 -23.63 1.04
N PHE A 292 -10.94 -24.50 2.03
CA PHE A 292 -11.75 -24.14 3.20
C PHE A 292 -11.09 -23.02 4.02
N GLY A 293 -11.80 -21.90 4.22
CA GLY A 293 -11.31 -20.74 4.95
C GLY A 293 -10.25 -19.92 4.19
N GLY A 294 -10.03 -20.21 2.92
CA GLY A 294 -9.12 -19.44 2.06
C GLY A 294 -9.73 -18.15 1.55
N ILE A 295 -8.92 -17.42 0.76
CA ILE A 295 -9.31 -16.22 0.03
C ILE A 295 -9.64 -16.62 -1.42
N VAL A 296 -10.81 -16.26 -1.90
CA VAL A 296 -11.22 -16.47 -3.30
C VAL A 296 -11.12 -15.14 -4.04
N ALA A 297 -10.20 -15.05 -5.00
CA ALA A 297 -10.07 -13.90 -5.90
C ALA A 297 -10.66 -14.24 -7.27
N ILE A 298 -11.49 -13.34 -7.82
CA ILE A 298 -12.26 -13.51 -9.04
C ILE A 298 -12.05 -12.29 -9.92
N ASN A 299 -11.63 -12.45 -11.18
CA ASN A 299 -11.35 -11.33 -12.09
C ASN A 299 -12.56 -10.84 -12.90
N ARG A 300 -13.76 -11.27 -12.54
CA ARG A 300 -15.04 -10.88 -13.18
C ARG A 300 -16.04 -10.45 -12.11
N ASN A 301 -17.11 -9.82 -12.58
CA ASN A 301 -18.28 -9.53 -11.74
C ASN A 301 -18.86 -10.79 -11.12
N VAL A 302 -19.32 -10.71 -9.88
CA VAL A 302 -20.03 -11.81 -9.22
C VAL A 302 -21.53 -11.59 -9.39
N ASP A 303 -22.15 -12.40 -10.24
CA ASP A 303 -23.59 -12.44 -10.42
C ASP A 303 -24.28 -13.47 -9.50
N VAL A 304 -25.60 -13.61 -9.61
CA VAL A 304 -26.39 -14.53 -8.78
C VAL A 304 -26.04 -15.99 -9.03
N SER A 305 -25.71 -16.36 -10.28
CA SER A 305 -25.33 -17.72 -10.65
C SER A 305 -24.04 -18.15 -9.95
N LEU A 306 -22.99 -17.33 -10.09
CA LEU A 306 -21.70 -17.55 -9.45
C LEU A 306 -21.82 -17.50 -7.93
N ALA A 307 -22.59 -16.56 -7.37
CA ALA A 307 -22.86 -16.47 -5.95
C ALA A 307 -23.52 -17.75 -5.40
N GLY A 308 -24.50 -18.30 -6.11
CA GLY A 308 -25.14 -19.58 -5.79
C GLY A 308 -24.15 -20.74 -5.78
N MET A 309 -23.26 -20.81 -6.77
CA MET A 309 -22.20 -21.81 -6.84
C MET A 309 -21.20 -21.69 -5.68
N ILE A 310 -20.73 -20.49 -5.37
CA ILE A 310 -19.84 -20.23 -4.24
C ILE A 310 -20.50 -20.67 -2.92
N LEU A 311 -21.77 -20.38 -2.74
CA LEU A 311 -22.53 -20.74 -1.54
C LEU A 311 -22.75 -22.26 -1.41
N SER A 312 -22.70 -23.02 -2.50
CA SER A 312 -22.77 -24.48 -2.47
C SER A 312 -21.50 -25.17 -2.00
N LYS A 313 -20.36 -24.45 -1.98
CA LYS A 313 -19.05 -24.94 -1.55
C LYS A 313 -18.76 -24.55 -0.09
N PRO A 314 -17.74 -25.14 0.56
CA PRO A 314 -17.29 -24.71 1.89
C PRO A 314 -16.98 -23.21 1.98
N LYS A 315 -17.00 -22.70 3.22
CA LYS A 315 -16.82 -21.28 3.50
C LYS A 315 -15.44 -20.79 3.06
N ALA A 316 -15.41 -19.67 2.32
CA ALA A 316 -14.25 -18.80 2.18
C ALA A 316 -14.26 -17.69 3.27
N ASP A 317 -13.10 -17.26 3.70
CA ASP A 317 -12.99 -16.14 4.67
C ASP A 317 -13.13 -14.78 4.01
N VAL A 318 -12.61 -14.63 2.79
CA VAL A 318 -12.75 -13.44 1.97
C VAL A 318 -13.05 -13.86 0.53
N ILE A 319 -13.90 -13.08 -0.14
CA ILE A 319 -14.11 -13.16 -1.58
C ILE A 319 -13.86 -11.74 -2.11
N ILE A 320 -12.94 -11.62 -3.08
CA ILE A 320 -12.58 -10.36 -3.72
C ILE A 320 -12.85 -10.42 -5.21
N ALA A 321 -13.52 -9.39 -5.73
CA ALA A 321 -13.89 -9.28 -7.14
C ALA A 321 -13.91 -7.80 -7.56
N PRO A 322 -13.95 -7.48 -8.87
CA PRO A 322 -14.12 -6.09 -9.32
C PRO A 322 -15.47 -5.49 -8.91
N SER A 323 -16.53 -6.29 -8.92
CA SER A 323 -17.89 -5.88 -8.60
C SER A 323 -18.78 -7.07 -8.25
N TYR A 324 -19.96 -6.76 -7.72
CA TYR A 324 -21.02 -7.73 -7.40
C TYR A 324 -22.35 -7.14 -7.86
N ASP A 325 -23.23 -7.97 -8.40
CA ASP A 325 -24.62 -7.60 -8.61
C ASP A 325 -25.32 -7.47 -7.26
N ASP A 326 -26.26 -6.55 -7.14
CA ASP A 326 -26.98 -6.29 -5.88
C ASP A 326 -27.66 -7.53 -5.31
N GLU A 327 -28.30 -8.33 -6.17
CA GLU A 327 -28.94 -9.58 -5.77
C GLU A 327 -27.92 -10.63 -5.29
N ALA A 328 -26.78 -10.74 -5.96
CA ALA A 328 -25.70 -11.64 -5.55
C ALA A 328 -25.13 -11.21 -4.20
N LEU A 329 -24.87 -9.92 -4.01
CA LEU A 329 -24.39 -9.35 -2.76
C LEU A 329 -25.38 -9.63 -1.60
N GLN A 330 -26.67 -9.38 -1.80
CA GLN A 330 -27.71 -9.63 -0.81
C GLN A 330 -27.80 -11.11 -0.44
N LEU A 331 -27.76 -12.00 -1.44
CA LEU A 331 -27.79 -13.45 -1.25
C LEU A 331 -26.60 -13.92 -0.40
N MET A 332 -25.39 -13.50 -0.77
CA MET A 332 -24.16 -13.89 -0.08
C MET A 332 -24.09 -13.32 1.33
N ALA A 333 -24.41 -12.05 1.53
CA ALA A 333 -24.42 -11.40 2.82
C ALA A 333 -25.42 -12.05 3.79
N THR A 334 -26.56 -12.52 3.29
CA THR A 334 -27.59 -13.21 4.10
C THR A 334 -27.11 -14.60 4.51
N LYS A 335 -26.56 -15.39 3.56
CA LYS A 335 -26.20 -16.80 3.77
C LYS A 335 -24.83 -16.96 4.46
N ARG A 336 -23.92 -16.02 4.31
CA ARG A 336 -22.52 -16.09 4.80
C ARG A 336 -22.11 -14.80 5.53
N LYS A 337 -22.85 -14.44 6.57
CA LYS A 337 -22.67 -13.18 7.34
C LYS A 337 -21.24 -12.86 7.78
N ASN A 338 -20.38 -13.87 7.93
CA ASN A 338 -19.00 -13.70 8.38
C ASN A 338 -17.98 -13.67 7.24
N THR A 339 -18.34 -14.05 6.00
CA THR A 339 -17.46 -13.97 4.83
C THR A 339 -17.34 -12.51 4.40
N ARG A 340 -16.12 -12.02 4.21
CA ARG A 340 -15.87 -10.67 3.75
C ARG A 340 -16.02 -10.62 2.24
N LEU A 341 -16.88 -9.74 1.77
CA LEU A 341 -17.08 -9.49 0.34
C LEU A 341 -16.42 -8.15 0.02
N ILE A 342 -15.39 -8.17 -0.83
CA ILE A 342 -14.60 -6.99 -1.17
C ILE A 342 -14.74 -6.71 -2.65
N ALA A 343 -15.12 -5.47 -2.99
CA ALA A 343 -15.01 -4.94 -4.34
C ALA A 343 -13.74 -4.09 -4.45
N ALA A 344 -12.91 -4.35 -5.46
CA ALA A 344 -11.63 -3.65 -5.60
C ALA A 344 -11.26 -3.40 -7.07
N PRO A 345 -10.57 -2.29 -7.38
CA PRO A 345 -9.98 -2.07 -8.70
C PRO A 345 -8.77 -3.00 -8.93
N VAL A 346 -8.31 -3.03 -10.17
CA VAL A 346 -7.06 -3.74 -10.53
C VAL A 346 -5.91 -3.18 -9.71
N PRO A 347 -5.05 -4.03 -9.13
CA PRO A 347 -3.94 -3.56 -8.30
C PRO A 347 -2.84 -2.91 -9.16
N GLU A 348 -2.30 -1.80 -8.67
CA GLU A 348 -1.13 -1.17 -9.25
C GLU A 348 0.13 -2.06 -9.06
N ARG A 349 1.12 -1.89 -9.93
CA ARG A 349 2.43 -2.53 -9.77
C ARG A 349 3.24 -1.77 -8.71
N SER A 350 3.50 -2.38 -7.57
CA SER A 350 4.38 -1.85 -6.53
C SER A 350 5.83 -1.85 -7.01
N SER A 351 6.63 -0.84 -6.61
CA SER A 351 8.02 -0.72 -7.04
C SER A 351 9.01 -1.42 -6.11
N ILE A 352 8.72 -1.45 -4.81
CA ILE A 352 9.65 -2.00 -3.79
C ILE A 352 8.92 -2.92 -2.80
N GLU A 353 9.69 -3.81 -2.21
CA GLU A 353 9.31 -4.63 -1.06
C GLU A 353 10.19 -4.30 0.14
N VAL A 354 9.60 -4.24 1.32
CA VAL A 354 10.27 -3.91 2.58
C VAL A 354 10.01 -5.02 3.59
N ARG A 355 11.08 -5.57 4.17
CA ARG A 355 11.01 -6.60 5.21
C ARG A 355 11.80 -6.15 6.43
N THR A 356 11.22 -6.29 7.61
CA THR A 356 11.91 -5.98 8.86
C THR A 356 12.94 -7.04 9.22
N ILE A 357 14.12 -6.60 9.67
CA ILE A 357 15.17 -7.46 10.24
C ILE A 357 15.81 -6.74 11.42
N GLY A 358 15.88 -7.40 12.57
CA GLY A 358 16.51 -6.79 13.75
C GLY A 358 16.04 -5.35 13.96
N SER A 359 16.98 -4.39 13.94
CA SER A 359 16.71 -2.94 14.04
C SER A 359 16.67 -2.22 12.68
N GLY A 360 16.59 -2.95 11.57
CA GLY A 360 16.64 -2.39 10.22
C GLY A 360 15.66 -3.04 9.26
N PHE A 361 15.92 -2.82 7.96
CA PHE A 361 15.06 -3.32 6.87
C PHE A 361 15.92 -3.90 5.75
N LEU A 362 15.41 -4.95 5.12
CA LEU A 362 15.79 -5.35 3.77
C LEU A 362 14.81 -4.68 2.80
N ILE A 363 15.35 -4.05 1.77
CA ILE A 363 14.57 -3.39 0.73
C ILE A 363 15.07 -3.93 -0.60
N GLN A 364 14.14 -4.30 -1.48
CA GLN A 364 14.44 -4.79 -2.81
C GLN A 364 13.41 -4.28 -3.82
N ASP A 365 13.76 -4.35 -5.11
CA ASP A 365 12.76 -4.24 -6.18
C ASP A 365 11.74 -5.37 -6.02
N ARG A 366 10.48 -5.10 -6.33
CA ARG A 366 9.49 -6.16 -6.42
C ARG A 366 9.88 -7.13 -7.53
N ASP A 367 9.69 -8.42 -7.26
CA ASP A 367 9.90 -9.48 -8.24
C ASP A 367 8.85 -9.41 -9.36
N ASN A 368 9.28 -9.01 -10.55
CA ASN A 368 8.48 -8.92 -11.76
C ASN A 368 9.08 -9.84 -12.83
N PHE A 369 8.24 -10.49 -13.63
CA PHE A 369 8.69 -11.27 -14.76
C PHE A 369 9.35 -10.36 -15.82
N ARG A 370 10.56 -10.71 -16.24
CA ARG A 370 11.34 -9.96 -17.23
C ARG A 370 11.46 -10.73 -18.55
N VAL A 371 11.43 -12.06 -18.45
CA VAL A 371 11.54 -12.97 -19.61
C VAL A 371 10.13 -13.30 -20.09
N ALA A 372 9.85 -13.02 -21.36
CA ALA A 372 8.58 -13.37 -21.96
C ALA A 372 8.50 -14.88 -22.25
N LEU A 373 7.28 -15.44 -22.24
CA LEU A 373 7.08 -16.86 -22.54
C LEU A 373 7.70 -17.30 -23.87
N GLY A 374 7.67 -16.42 -24.89
CA GLY A 374 8.28 -16.69 -26.19
C GLY A 374 9.80 -16.79 -26.22
N ASP A 375 10.48 -16.32 -25.14
CA ASP A 375 11.93 -16.39 -25.01
C ASP A 375 12.41 -17.62 -24.22
N PHE A 376 11.48 -18.43 -23.70
CA PHE A 376 11.78 -19.67 -23.01
C PHE A 376 12.43 -20.69 -23.96
N LYS A 377 13.44 -21.40 -23.49
CA LYS A 377 14.22 -22.31 -24.32
C LYS A 377 13.91 -23.78 -24.00
N VAL A 378 13.37 -24.51 -24.94
CA VAL A 378 13.32 -25.97 -24.85
C VAL A 378 14.72 -26.51 -25.06
N VAL A 379 15.29 -27.16 -24.04
CA VAL A 379 16.68 -27.63 -24.00
C VAL A 379 16.81 -29.15 -24.15
N SER A 380 15.71 -29.91 -24.02
CA SER A 380 15.64 -31.35 -24.25
C SER A 380 15.21 -31.68 -25.68
N LYS A 381 15.25 -32.95 -26.06
CA LYS A 381 14.79 -33.44 -27.38
C LYS A 381 13.28 -33.46 -27.53
N ALA A 382 12.57 -33.81 -26.46
CA ALA A 382 11.12 -33.78 -26.43
C ALA A 382 10.59 -32.35 -26.58
N GLN A 383 9.49 -32.17 -27.28
CA GLN A 383 8.84 -30.89 -27.52
C GLN A 383 7.49 -30.85 -26.81
N LEU A 384 7.03 -29.63 -26.46
CA LEU A 384 5.70 -29.41 -25.92
C LEU A 384 4.67 -29.25 -27.05
N SER A 385 3.42 -29.57 -26.80
CA SER A 385 2.30 -29.30 -27.70
C SER A 385 1.80 -27.85 -27.56
N ASP A 386 1.09 -27.34 -28.56
CA ASP A 386 0.51 -25.99 -28.53
C ASP A 386 -0.42 -25.80 -27.32
N ASP A 387 -1.15 -26.79 -26.91
CA ASP A 387 -2.06 -26.75 -25.75
C ASP A 387 -1.30 -26.61 -24.44
N GLN A 388 -0.04 -27.09 -24.37
CA GLN A 388 0.79 -26.99 -23.17
C GLN A 388 1.49 -25.63 -23.01
N VAL A 389 1.54 -24.79 -24.04
CA VAL A 389 2.23 -23.49 -23.99
C VAL A 389 1.61 -22.58 -22.92
N LEU A 390 0.28 -22.53 -22.84
CA LEU A 390 -0.38 -21.73 -21.83
C LEU A 390 -0.27 -22.35 -20.42
N ASP A 391 -0.26 -23.67 -20.32
CA ASP A 391 0.00 -24.36 -19.05
C ASP A 391 1.41 -24.08 -18.53
N VAL A 392 2.41 -23.90 -19.40
CA VAL A 392 3.77 -23.46 -19.06
C VAL A 392 3.75 -22.07 -18.42
N ASP A 393 3.06 -21.10 -19.02
CA ASP A 393 2.94 -19.72 -18.47
C ASP A 393 2.25 -19.74 -17.10
N ILE A 394 1.15 -20.48 -17.00
CA ILE A 394 0.39 -20.58 -15.74
C ILE A 394 1.23 -21.25 -14.65
N ALA A 395 1.87 -22.39 -14.96
CA ALA A 395 2.70 -23.11 -14.00
C ALA A 395 3.87 -22.25 -13.50
N TRP A 396 4.52 -21.53 -14.41
CA TRP A 396 5.64 -20.64 -14.09
C TRP A 396 5.21 -19.48 -13.17
N LYS A 397 4.14 -18.77 -13.52
CA LYS A 397 3.61 -17.67 -12.72
C LYS A 397 3.12 -18.12 -11.34
N LEU A 398 2.41 -19.24 -11.27
CA LEU A 398 2.00 -19.85 -10.01
C LEU A 398 3.20 -20.23 -9.14
N CYS A 399 4.21 -20.86 -9.74
CA CYS A 399 5.41 -21.27 -9.02
C CYS A 399 6.18 -20.08 -8.45
N ALA A 400 6.32 -19.00 -9.20
CA ALA A 400 6.96 -17.76 -8.78
C ALA A 400 6.24 -17.08 -7.59
N ARG A 401 4.96 -17.36 -7.37
CA ARG A 401 4.16 -16.80 -6.26
C ARG A 401 3.91 -17.80 -5.14
N THR A 402 4.54 -18.97 -5.23
CA THR A 402 4.51 -20.01 -4.20
C THR A 402 5.78 -19.94 -3.34
N SER A 403 5.65 -20.15 -2.04
CA SER A 403 6.80 -20.12 -1.11
C SER A 403 7.85 -21.16 -1.47
N SER A 404 9.11 -20.76 -1.52
CA SER A 404 10.25 -21.59 -1.89
C SER A 404 10.58 -22.65 -0.80
N ASN A 405 11.09 -23.86 -1.12
CA ASN A 405 11.14 -24.40 -2.47
C ASN A 405 9.76 -24.76 -2.96
N ALA A 406 9.47 -24.43 -4.21
CA ALA A 406 8.14 -24.62 -4.82
C ALA A 406 8.20 -25.50 -6.07
N ILE A 407 7.23 -26.40 -6.16
CA ILE A 407 6.86 -27.12 -7.40
C ILE A 407 5.36 -26.96 -7.60
N VAL A 408 4.97 -26.54 -8.79
CA VAL A 408 3.57 -26.38 -9.19
C VAL A 408 3.29 -27.20 -10.43
N ILE A 409 2.22 -27.98 -10.43
CA ILE A 409 1.78 -28.81 -11.54
C ILE A 409 0.46 -28.26 -12.09
N VAL A 410 0.43 -28.02 -13.40
CA VAL A 410 -0.71 -27.45 -14.12
C VAL A 410 -1.10 -28.39 -15.26
N LYS A 411 -2.40 -28.53 -15.48
CA LYS A 411 -2.97 -29.23 -16.63
C LYS A 411 -4.27 -28.56 -17.03
N ASP A 412 -4.46 -28.38 -18.34
CA ASP A 412 -5.67 -27.78 -18.89
C ASP A 412 -6.03 -26.44 -18.21
N LYS A 413 -5.07 -25.53 -18.04
CA LYS A 413 -5.20 -24.23 -17.37
C LYS A 413 -5.67 -24.31 -15.91
N MET A 414 -5.39 -25.40 -15.22
CA MET A 414 -5.76 -25.66 -13.83
C MET A 414 -4.53 -26.08 -13.01
N ALA A 415 -4.35 -25.48 -11.85
CA ALA A 415 -3.40 -25.99 -10.85
C ALA A 415 -3.95 -27.29 -10.25
N ILE A 416 -3.24 -28.39 -10.47
CA ILE A 416 -3.63 -29.72 -9.99
C ILE A 416 -2.78 -30.23 -8.84
N GLY A 417 -1.61 -29.64 -8.63
CA GLY A 417 -0.73 -30.03 -7.52
C GLY A 417 0.25 -28.92 -7.19
N ILE A 418 0.38 -28.58 -5.90
CA ILE A 418 1.27 -27.52 -5.40
C ILE A 418 2.01 -28.04 -4.18
N GLY A 419 3.34 -28.12 -4.27
CA GLY A 419 4.25 -28.37 -3.16
C GLY A 419 4.99 -27.07 -2.82
N ALA A 420 4.70 -26.46 -1.66
CA ALA A 420 5.16 -25.15 -1.24
C ALA A 420 6.03 -25.23 0.00
N GLY A 421 7.05 -24.37 0.12
CA GLY A 421 7.74 -24.06 1.34
C GLY A 421 8.56 -25.20 1.94
N GLN A 422 9.07 -26.13 1.14
CA GLN A 422 9.86 -27.25 1.63
C GLN A 422 11.35 -26.93 1.67
N GLN A 423 12.09 -27.53 2.62
CA GLN A 423 13.53 -27.33 2.76
C GLN A 423 14.32 -27.92 1.60
N ASN A 424 13.78 -28.92 0.92
CA ASN A 424 14.38 -29.49 -0.29
C ASN A 424 13.35 -29.58 -1.41
N ARG A 425 13.82 -29.57 -2.65
CA ARG A 425 12.99 -29.50 -3.85
C ARG A 425 12.30 -30.82 -4.16
N VAL A 426 12.92 -31.94 -3.83
CA VAL A 426 12.34 -33.27 -4.07
C VAL A 426 11.10 -33.49 -3.24
N ASP A 427 11.04 -32.98 -2.02
CA ASP A 427 9.84 -33.07 -1.18
C ASP A 427 8.71 -32.18 -1.74
N SER A 428 9.04 -30.99 -2.26
CA SER A 428 8.06 -30.16 -2.99
C SER A 428 7.50 -30.90 -4.20
N ALA A 429 8.36 -31.61 -4.96
CA ALA A 429 7.93 -32.40 -6.11
C ALA A 429 6.99 -33.54 -5.66
N ARG A 430 7.33 -34.29 -4.63
CA ARG A 430 6.51 -35.37 -4.09
C ARG A 430 5.13 -34.89 -3.63
N ILE A 431 5.08 -33.78 -2.88
CA ILE A 431 3.82 -33.19 -2.40
C ILE A 431 2.97 -32.74 -3.59
N ALA A 432 3.56 -32.10 -4.59
CA ALA A 432 2.84 -31.65 -5.77
C ALA A 432 2.26 -32.84 -6.55
N VAL A 433 3.03 -33.91 -6.74
CA VAL A 433 2.59 -35.15 -7.41
C VAL A 433 1.47 -35.83 -6.62
N GLU A 434 1.62 -35.97 -5.29
CA GLU A 434 0.59 -36.55 -4.43
C GLU A 434 -0.75 -35.83 -4.53
N LYS A 435 -0.71 -34.49 -4.51
CA LYS A 435 -1.92 -33.65 -4.66
C LYS A 435 -2.52 -33.74 -6.05
N ALA A 436 -1.69 -33.82 -7.10
CA ALA A 436 -2.16 -33.97 -8.48
C ALA A 436 -2.89 -35.31 -8.73
N GLY A 437 -2.45 -36.35 -8.01
CA GLY A 437 -3.02 -37.71 -8.17
C GLY A 437 -2.96 -38.18 -9.63
N ASP A 438 -4.02 -38.86 -10.08
CA ASP A 438 -4.08 -39.39 -11.45
C ASP A 438 -4.09 -38.32 -12.56
N LYS A 439 -4.35 -37.04 -12.21
CA LYS A 439 -4.35 -35.93 -13.17
C LYS A 439 -2.93 -35.58 -13.66
N VAL A 440 -1.88 -36.01 -12.96
CA VAL A 440 -0.49 -35.67 -13.25
C VAL A 440 0.01 -36.08 -14.63
N VAL A 441 -0.56 -37.16 -15.20
CA VAL A 441 -0.11 -37.68 -16.49
C VAL A 441 -0.34 -36.66 -17.63
N GLY A 442 0.71 -36.33 -18.35
CA GLY A 442 0.69 -35.35 -19.44
C GLY A 442 0.64 -33.88 -19.01
N SER A 443 0.86 -33.59 -17.72
CA SER A 443 0.84 -32.23 -17.16
C SER A 443 2.17 -31.49 -17.38
N VAL A 444 2.14 -30.20 -17.01
CA VAL A 444 3.29 -29.28 -16.95
C VAL A 444 3.64 -29.04 -15.49
N ALA A 445 4.91 -29.18 -15.12
CA ALA A 445 5.43 -28.83 -13.80
C ALA A 445 6.41 -27.64 -13.90
N ALA A 446 6.31 -26.68 -12.99
CA ALA A 446 7.28 -25.60 -12.83
C ALA A 446 8.02 -25.69 -11.50
N SER A 447 9.30 -25.32 -11.51
CA SER A 447 10.17 -25.21 -10.35
C SER A 447 10.67 -23.79 -10.21
N ASP A 448 10.58 -23.19 -9.00
CA ASP A 448 11.00 -21.82 -8.70
C ASP A 448 12.49 -21.56 -8.84
N ALA A 449 13.33 -22.64 -8.89
CA ALA A 449 14.76 -22.60 -9.15
C ALA A 449 15.23 -23.84 -9.93
N PHE A 450 16.53 -23.87 -10.27
CA PHE A 450 17.14 -25.02 -10.93
C PHE A 450 17.09 -26.29 -10.07
N PHE A 451 17.17 -27.46 -10.70
CA PHE A 451 17.35 -28.73 -10.00
C PHE A 451 18.85 -28.94 -9.70
N PRO A 452 19.24 -29.04 -8.41
CA PRO A 452 20.64 -29.28 -8.06
C PRO A 452 21.08 -30.73 -8.35
N PHE A 453 20.11 -31.65 -8.40
CA PHE A 453 20.24 -33.09 -8.68
C PHE A 453 19.03 -33.54 -9.48
N ARG A 454 19.17 -34.67 -10.21
CA ARG A 454 18.10 -35.20 -11.03
C ARG A 454 16.90 -35.75 -10.26
N ASP A 455 17.03 -36.02 -8.95
CA ASP A 455 16.00 -36.63 -8.12
C ASP A 455 14.63 -35.92 -8.14
N GLY A 456 14.65 -34.58 -8.16
CA GLY A 456 13.43 -33.79 -8.26
C GLY A 456 12.78 -33.89 -9.66
N LEU A 457 13.56 -33.90 -10.73
CA LEU A 457 13.10 -34.13 -12.09
C LEU A 457 12.57 -35.56 -12.23
N ASP A 458 13.33 -36.56 -11.76
CA ASP A 458 12.96 -37.97 -11.83
C ASP A 458 11.63 -38.23 -11.11
N ALA A 459 11.40 -37.59 -9.96
CA ALA A 459 10.13 -37.71 -9.23
C ALA A 459 8.93 -37.20 -10.05
N LEU A 460 9.08 -36.11 -10.78
CA LEU A 460 8.05 -35.55 -11.67
C LEU A 460 7.84 -36.43 -12.92
N ALA A 461 8.94 -36.79 -13.58
CA ALA A 461 8.91 -37.60 -14.79
C ALA A 461 8.29 -38.98 -14.55
N ASN A 462 8.69 -39.68 -13.47
CA ASN A 462 8.17 -40.96 -13.08
C ASN A 462 6.67 -40.94 -12.73
N ALA A 463 6.16 -39.77 -12.31
CA ALA A 463 4.74 -39.55 -12.07
C ALA A 463 3.94 -39.31 -13.35
N GLY A 464 4.61 -39.08 -14.51
CA GLY A 464 3.97 -38.86 -15.79
C GLY A 464 3.87 -37.38 -16.22
N VAL A 465 4.56 -36.47 -15.55
CA VAL A 465 4.74 -35.09 -16.04
C VAL A 465 5.43 -35.12 -17.39
N SER A 466 4.90 -34.40 -18.37
CA SER A 466 5.43 -34.38 -19.75
C SER A 466 6.28 -33.15 -20.09
N VAL A 467 6.11 -32.05 -19.33
CA VAL A 467 6.86 -30.81 -19.50
C VAL A 467 7.33 -30.32 -18.14
N ILE A 468 8.60 -29.96 -18.03
CA ILE A 468 9.19 -29.38 -16.81
C ILE A 468 9.81 -28.03 -17.15
N VAL A 469 9.46 -26.99 -16.34
CA VAL A 469 9.95 -25.63 -16.48
C VAL A 469 10.82 -25.27 -15.27
N SER A 470 12.01 -24.75 -15.52
CA SER A 470 12.90 -24.27 -14.47
C SER A 470 13.81 -23.14 -14.99
N PRO A 471 14.48 -22.38 -14.12
CA PRO A 471 15.39 -21.32 -14.58
C PRO A 471 16.61 -21.80 -15.36
N GLY A 472 17.10 -23.03 -15.08
CA GLY A 472 18.44 -23.44 -15.47
C GLY A 472 19.51 -22.68 -14.68
N GLY A 473 20.78 -22.77 -15.10
CA GLY A 473 21.91 -22.07 -14.50
C GLY A 473 22.64 -22.87 -13.40
N SER A 474 22.41 -24.19 -13.30
CA SER A 474 23.18 -25.09 -12.46
C SER A 474 24.45 -25.56 -13.18
N ILE A 475 25.48 -25.82 -12.41
CA ILE A 475 26.71 -26.53 -12.94
C ILE A 475 26.34 -27.93 -13.52
N ARG A 476 25.20 -28.48 -13.05
CA ARG A 476 24.68 -29.80 -13.46
C ARG A 476 23.55 -29.72 -14.50
N ASP A 477 23.39 -28.61 -15.19
CA ASP A 477 22.30 -28.49 -16.18
C ASP A 477 22.37 -29.60 -17.25
N GLN A 478 23.55 -30.02 -17.65
CA GLN A 478 23.69 -31.12 -18.60
C GLN A 478 23.15 -32.45 -18.06
N GLU A 479 23.41 -32.77 -16.78
CA GLU A 479 22.84 -33.95 -16.10
C GLU A 479 21.31 -33.92 -16.10
N ILE A 480 20.73 -32.73 -15.88
CA ILE A 480 19.26 -32.54 -15.86
C ILE A 480 18.66 -32.65 -17.26
N ILE A 481 19.35 -32.12 -18.29
CA ILE A 481 18.95 -32.25 -19.70
C ILE A 481 18.98 -33.74 -20.12
N ASP A 482 20.07 -34.45 -19.78
CA ASP A 482 20.21 -35.87 -20.10
C ASP A 482 19.13 -36.71 -19.42
N ALA A 483 18.79 -36.39 -18.15
CA ALA A 483 17.71 -37.06 -17.43
C ALA A 483 16.32 -36.79 -18.06
N ALA A 484 16.08 -35.56 -18.53
CA ALA A 484 14.85 -35.22 -19.25
C ALA A 484 14.73 -35.97 -20.59
N ASP A 485 15.87 -36.08 -21.33
CA ASP A 485 15.94 -36.83 -22.58
C ASP A 485 15.69 -38.33 -22.34
N GLU A 486 16.30 -38.93 -21.29
CA GLU A 486 16.11 -40.31 -20.88
C GLU A 486 14.63 -40.61 -20.57
N ALA A 487 13.96 -39.67 -19.89
CA ALA A 487 12.56 -39.79 -19.49
C ALA A 487 11.56 -39.38 -20.58
N GLY A 488 12.02 -38.80 -21.70
CA GLY A 488 11.15 -38.31 -22.79
C GLY A 488 10.32 -37.09 -22.38
N VAL A 489 10.84 -36.26 -21.44
CA VAL A 489 10.18 -35.06 -20.91
C VAL A 489 10.72 -33.81 -21.63
N ALA A 490 9.83 -32.88 -22.01
CA ALA A 490 10.24 -31.58 -22.49
C ALA A 490 10.75 -30.72 -21.32
N LEU A 491 12.01 -30.32 -21.39
CA LEU A 491 12.63 -29.46 -20.38
C LEU A 491 12.80 -28.04 -20.93
N ILE A 492 12.29 -27.06 -20.17
CA ILE A 492 12.30 -25.66 -20.56
C ILE A 492 13.13 -24.86 -19.54
N PHE A 493 14.08 -24.07 -20.05
CA PHE A 493 14.82 -23.10 -19.25
C PHE A 493 14.30 -21.70 -19.52
N THR A 494 13.89 -20.99 -18.41
CA THR A 494 13.39 -19.62 -18.46
C THR A 494 14.51 -18.59 -18.40
N GLY A 495 15.69 -18.96 -17.85
CA GLY A 495 16.80 -18.03 -17.60
C GLY A 495 16.57 -17.04 -16.45
N GLU A 496 15.44 -17.10 -15.76
CA GLU A 496 15.05 -16.22 -14.66
C GLU A 496 14.56 -17.05 -13.47
N ARG A 497 14.98 -16.68 -12.25
CA ARG A 497 14.62 -17.36 -11.01
C ARG A 497 13.68 -16.47 -10.19
N HIS A 498 12.64 -17.07 -9.59
CA HIS A 498 11.66 -16.38 -8.75
C HIS A 498 11.52 -17.06 -7.39
N PHE A 499 12.38 -16.70 -6.43
CA PHE A 499 12.23 -17.14 -5.05
C PHE A 499 11.26 -16.25 -4.29
N ARG A 500 10.41 -16.87 -3.47
CA ARG A 500 9.54 -16.18 -2.54
C ARG A 500 9.66 -16.81 -1.14
N HIS A 501 10.05 -16.00 -0.16
CA HIS A 501 10.18 -16.39 1.24
C HIS A 501 9.22 -15.61 2.13
#